data_09d092dee9e9e22efacf1b5a1d8ad20e
#
_entry.id   09d092dee9e9e22efacf1b5a1d8ad20e
#
_cell.length_a   1.000
_cell.length_b   1.000
_cell.length_c   1.000
_cell.angle_alpha   90.00
_cell.angle_beta   90.00
_cell.angle_gamma   90.00
#
_symmetry.space_group_name_H-M   'P 1'
#
loop_
_entity.id
_entity.type
_entity.pdbx_description
1 polymer ?
#
loop_
_entity_poly.entity_id
_entity_poly.type
_entity_poly.pdbx_seq_one_letter_code
_entity_poly.pdbx_strand_id
1 'polypeptide(L)'
;MKVPGFRWLRLFSCAILVGSAAACQPQSASTAGSPAAEATAREVAALKADVQALKDKASSASVAMADVSFHWANLYFAGQAKNWPLANYYYSEARNHVRWLIRINPTPKGPDGMPVDLKGIFDAIDTSTFAAVKAAIDKKDSAQFPVVYKAALESCYSCHKSVGRAYLRPQIPKTVPQTIVNLDPGATWPQ
;
A
#
# COMPACT_ATOMS: atom_id res chain seq x y z
N MET A 1 -39.15 23.87 -47.96
CA MET A 1 -40.12 24.87 -47.47
C MET A 1 -39.37 26.13 -47.17
N LYS A 2 -39.74 27.23 -47.84
CA LYS A 2 -39.12 28.58 -47.77
C LYS A 2 -39.60 29.32 -46.54
N VAL A 3 -38.70 30.13 -46.01
CA VAL A 3 -39.06 31.16 -45.00
C VAL A 3 -38.46 32.48 -45.41
N PRO A 4 -39.18 33.59 -45.42
CA PRO A 4 -38.60 34.91 -45.57
C PRO A 4 -38.38 35.59 -44.22
N GLY A 5 -37.34 36.28 -43.91
CA GLY A 5 -36.96 37.64 -44.18
C GLY A 5 -37.71 38.69 -43.38
N PHE A 6 -36.97 39.38 -42.50
CA PHE A 6 -37.41 40.75 -42.11
C PHE A 6 -36.19 41.63 -41.85
N ARG A 7 -36.00 42.60 -42.72
CA ARG A 7 -35.06 43.72 -42.64
C ARG A 7 -35.70 44.83 -41.78
N TRP A 8 -35.00 45.35 -40.81
CA TRP A 8 -35.22 46.72 -40.34
C TRP A 8 -33.88 47.44 -40.22
N LEU A 9 -33.74 48.37 -41.13
CA LEU A 9 -32.72 49.42 -41.22
C LEU A 9 -33.18 50.58 -40.34
N ARG A 10 -32.43 50.97 -39.32
CA ARG A 10 -32.53 52.31 -38.74
C ARG A 10 -31.12 52.86 -38.54
N LEU A 11 -30.86 53.84 -39.39
CA LEU A 11 -29.84 54.86 -39.23
C LEU A 11 -30.16 55.73 -38.00
N PHE A 12 -29.19 55.92 -37.11
CA PHE A 12 -29.13 57.09 -36.26
C PHE A 12 -27.72 57.64 -36.20
N SER A 13 -27.66 58.92 -36.35
CA SER A 13 -26.53 59.82 -36.52
C SER A 13 -25.58 59.87 -35.36
N CYS A 14 -24.36 60.03 -35.72
CA CYS A 14 -23.21 60.77 -35.21
C CYS A 14 -23.44 61.63 -33.95
N ALA A 15 -22.70 61.36 -32.86
CA ALA A 15 -22.20 62.36 -31.94
C ALA A 15 -20.77 61.97 -31.54
N ILE A 16 -19.82 62.74 -32.02
CA ILE A 16 -18.41 62.66 -31.63
C ILE A 16 -18.26 63.24 -30.23
N LEU A 17 -17.99 62.39 -29.26
CA LEU A 17 -17.50 62.80 -27.94
C LEU A 17 -16.05 62.35 -27.83
N VAL A 18 -15.16 63.33 -27.90
CA VAL A 18 -13.75 63.22 -27.57
C VAL A 18 -13.67 62.96 -26.06
N GLY A 19 -13.56 61.69 -25.67
CA GLY A 19 -13.36 61.27 -24.31
C GLY A 19 -11.90 60.85 -24.14
N SER A 20 -11.19 61.50 -23.23
CA SER A 20 -9.80 61.28 -22.84
C SER A 20 -9.52 59.81 -22.61
N ALA A 21 -8.59 59.27 -23.37
CA ALA A 21 -8.03 57.94 -23.13
C ALA A 21 -7.21 57.98 -21.84
N ALA A 22 -7.80 57.63 -20.70
CA ALA A 22 -7.08 57.25 -19.53
C ALA A 22 -6.37 55.93 -19.86
N ALA A 23 -5.06 56.00 -20.09
CA ALA A 23 -4.21 54.81 -20.24
C ALA A 23 -4.30 54.00 -18.97
N CYS A 24 -5.05 52.90 -18.99
CA CYS A 24 -4.91 51.82 -18.00
C CYS A 24 -3.52 51.20 -18.21
N GLN A 25 -2.54 51.71 -17.51
CA GLN A 25 -1.30 50.94 -17.31
C GLN A 25 -1.68 49.65 -16.62
N PRO A 26 -1.26 48.48 -17.16
CA PRO A 26 -1.38 47.26 -16.39
C PRO A 26 -0.43 47.42 -15.19
N GLN A 27 -1.03 47.62 -14.01
CA GLN A 27 -0.30 47.43 -12.78
C GLN A 27 0.20 45.98 -12.80
N SER A 28 1.51 45.83 -13.01
CA SER A 28 2.19 44.59 -12.71
C SER A 28 1.91 44.30 -11.24
N ALA A 29 0.89 43.47 -10.98
CA ALA A 29 0.63 42.96 -9.66
C ALA A 29 1.92 42.19 -9.28
N SER A 30 2.75 42.82 -8.48
CA SER A 30 3.82 42.16 -7.78
C SER A 30 3.17 41.01 -7.01
N THR A 31 3.39 39.79 -7.47
CA THR A 31 2.98 38.55 -6.78
C THR A 31 3.92 38.32 -5.59
N ALA A 32 4.11 39.32 -4.74
CA ALA A 32 4.57 39.11 -3.39
C ALA A 32 3.43 38.36 -2.69
N GLY A 33 3.63 37.08 -2.44
CA GLY A 33 2.65 36.23 -1.74
C GLY A 33 2.22 36.92 -0.45
N SER A 34 0.93 36.83 -0.12
CA SER A 34 0.48 37.39 1.15
C SER A 34 1.26 36.71 2.30
N PRO A 35 1.51 37.39 3.42
CA PRO A 35 2.21 36.79 4.57
C PRO A 35 1.59 35.45 5.01
N ALA A 36 0.29 35.28 4.84
CA ALA A 36 -0.42 34.02 5.08
C ALA A 36 -0.02 32.94 4.07
N ALA A 37 0.11 33.27 2.78
CA ALA A 37 0.54 32.32 1.76
C ALA A 37 1.99 31.87 1.98
N GLU A 38 2.88 32.77 2.40
CA GLU A 38 4.26 32.43 2.74
C GLU A 38 4.34 31.56 4.02
N ALA A 39 3.50 31.81 5.02
CA ALA A 39 3.43 30.98 6.22
C ALA A 39 2.96 29.57 5.86
N THR A 40 1.88 29.45 5.08
CA THR A 40 1.39 28.15 4.59
C THR A 40 2.43 27.40 3.76
N ALA A 41 3.17 28.10 2.89
CA ALA A 41 4.24 27.49 2.10
C ALA A 41 5.38 26.94 2.99
N ARG A 42 5.74 27.65 4.05
CA ARG A 42 6.73 27.17 5.05
C ARG A 42 6.25 25.95 5.81
N GLU A 43 4.98 25.93 6.26
CA GLU A 43 4.41 24.77 6.93
C GLU A 43 4.37 23.55 6.01
N VAL A 44 3.95 23.71 4.75
CA VAL A 44 3.96 22.63 3.76
C VAL A 44 5.36 22.12 3.51
N ALA A 45 6.36 22.99 3.45
CA ALA A 45 7.76 22.59 3.29
C ALA A 45 8.27 21.79 4.52
N ALA A 46 7.95 22.24 5.72
CA ALA A 46 8.27 21.52 6.96
C ALA A 46 7.60 20.15 7.02
N LEU A 47 6.29 20.07 6.74
CA LEU A 47 5.57 18.79 6.68
C LEU A 47 6.15 17.84 5.64
N LYS A 48 6.56 18.32 4.47
CA LYS A 48 7.23 17.49 3.45
C LYS A 48 8.57 16.95 3.95
N ALA A 49 9.35 17.75 4.67
CA ALA A 49 10.61 17.32 5.26
C ALA A 49 10.38 16.26 6.35
N ASP A 50 9.38 16.44 7.22
CA ASP A 50 9.02 15.47 8.24
C ASP A 50 8.54 14.15 7.64
N VAL A 51 7.70 14.22 6.60
CA VAL A 51 7.26 13.03 5.86
C VAL A 51 8.43 12.30 5.21
N GLN A 52 9.41 13.03 4.66
CA GLN A 52 10.61 12.42 4.10
C GLN A 52 11.45 11.74 5.18
N ALA A 53 11.68 12.42 6.31
CA ALA A 53 12.41 11.86 7.45
C ALA A 53 11.73 10.60 8.03
N LEU A 54 10.40 10.58 8.07
CA LEU A 54 9.63 9.39 8.46
C LEU A 54 9.78 8.25 7.45
N LYS A 55 9.78 8.55 6.14
CA LYS A 55 10.03 7.55 5.10
C LYS A 55 11.43 6.97 5.18
N ASP A 56 12.44 7.79 5.48
CA ASP A 56 13.83 7.35 5.61
C ASP A 56 14.03 6.46 6.86
N LYS A 57 13.22 6.67 7.90
CA LYS A 57 13.17 5.82 9.10
C LYS A 57 12.26 4.59 8.95
N ALA A 58 11.40 4.56 7.95
CA ALA A 58 10.52 3.43 7.72
C ALA A 58 11.34 2.16 7.46
N SER A 59 10.91 1.04 8.02
CA SER A 59 11.54 -0.25 7.79
C SER A 59 11.63 -0.56 6.30
N SER A 60 12.77 -1.07 5.86
CA SER A 60 12.93 -1.49 4.47
C SER A 60 12.04 -2.69 4.13
N ALA A 61 11.78 -2.90 2.83
CA ALA A 61 11.03 -4.07 2.37
C ALA A 61 11.64 -5.40 2.86
N SER A 62 12.98 -5.45 3.01
CA SER A 62 13.67 -6.65 3.52
C SER A 62 13.38 -6.88 5.00
N VAL A 63 13.29 -5.83 5.83
CA VAL A 63 12.91 -5.94 7.25
C VAL A 63 11.47 -6.42 7.37
N ALA A 64 10.53 -5.79 6.66
CA ALA A 64 9.14 -6.25 6.65
C ALA A 64 9.00 -7.72 6.24
N MET A 65 9.78 -8.18 5.25
CA MET A 65 9.78 -9.59 4.82
C MET A 65 10.50 -10.53 5.80
N ALA A 66 11.47 -10.04 6.58
CA ALA A 66 12.05 -10.84 7.68
C ALA A 66 10.99 -11.13 8.75
N ASP A 67 10.17 -10.11 9.12
CA ASP A 67 9.06 -10.30 10.06
C ASP A 67 7.99 -11.25 9.50
N VAL A 68 7.64 -11.13 8.21
CA VAL A 68 6.75 -12.09 7.54
C VAL A 68 7.32 -13.50 7.65
N SER A 69 8.62 -13.69 7.35
CA SER A 69 9.27 -14.99 7.41
C SER A 69 9.25 -15.57 8.83
N PHE A 70 9.56 -14.76 9.84
CA PHE A 70 9.52 -15.14 11.24
C PHE A 70 8.12 -15.61 11.67
N HIS A 71 7.11 -14.80 11.43
CA HIS A 71 5.74 -15.14 11.82
C HIS A 71 5.17 -16.32 11.01
N TRP A 72 5.48 -16.39 9.72
CA TRP A 72 5.02 -17.49 8.88
C TRP A 72 5.65 -18.83 9.28
N ALA A 73 6.93 -18.84 9.65
CA ALA A 73 7.59 -20.04 10.15
C ALA A 73 7.02 -20.50 11.50
N ASN A 74 6.80 -19.56 12.44
CA ASN A 74 6.20 -19.89 13.73
C ASN A 74 4.74 -20.37 13.58
N LEU A 75 3.98 -19.82 12.63
CA LEU A 75 2.64 -20.29 12.26
C LEU A 75 2.66 -21.78 11.94
N TYR A 76 3.64 -22.25 11.15
CA TYR A 76 3.72 -23.65 10.80
C TYR A 76 3.84 -24.54 12.03
N PHE A 77 4.77 -24.25 12.93
CA PHE A 77 4.99 -25.05 14.14
C PHE A 77 3.84 -24.95 15.13
N ALA A 78 3.23 -23.77 15.29
CA ALA A 78 2.03 -23.63 16.12
C ALA A 78 0.87 -24.48 15.60
N GLY A 79 0.67 -24.52 14.27
CA GLY A 79 -0.33 -25.39 13.62
C GLY A 79 -0.01 -26.88 13.78
N GLN A 80 1.26 -27.28 13.65
CA GLN A 80 1.70 -28.68 13.89
C GLN A 80 1.47 -29.11 15.35
N ALA A 81 1.73 -28.20 16.30
CA ALA A 81 1.44 -28.42 17.71
C ALA A 81 -0.06 -28.34 18.05
N LYS A 82 -0.93 -28.06 17.06
CA LYS A 82 -2.37 -27.82 17.25
C LYS A 82 -2.70 -26.68 18.22
N ASN A 83 -1.76 -25.76 18.41
CA ASN A 83 -2.00 -24.54 19.16
C ASN A 83 -2.67 -23.50 18.26
N TRP A 84 -3.97 -23.68 18.05
CA TRP A 84 -4.75 -22.90 17.08
C TRP A 84 -4.85 -21.41 17.46
N PRO A 85 -4.99 -21.01 18.73
CA PRO A 85 -4.91 -19.59 19.10
C PRO A 85 -3.58 -18.96 18.71
N LEU A 86 -2.46 -19.63 18.97
CA LEU A 86 -1.13 -19.16 18.61
C LEU A 86 -0.91 -19.17 17.08
N ALA A 87 -1.40 -20.19 16.39
CA ALA A 87 -1.38 -20.24 14.94
C ALA A 87 -2.15 -19.05 14.34
N ASN A 88 -3.32 -18.72 14.88
CA ASN A 88 -4.10 -17.57 14.42
C ASN A 88 -3.37 -16.23 14.69
N TYR A 89 -2.68 -16.10 15.81
CA TYR A 89 -1.85 -14.93 16.09
C TYR A 89 -0.75 -14.76 15.03
N TYR A 90 0.05 -15.80 14.80
CA TYR A 90 1.14 -15.73 13.82
C TYR A 90 0.64 -15.53 12.39
N TYR A 91 -0.50 -16.11 12.01
CA TYR A 91 -1.14 -15.84 10.74
C TYR A 91 -1.49 -14.34 10.58
N SER A 92 -2.10 -13.76 11.61
CA SER A 92 -2.51 -12.36 11.60
C SER A 92 -1.30 -11.42 11.51
N GLU A 93 -0.23 -11.70 12.26
CA GLU A 93 0.99 -10.92 12.23
C GLU A 93 1.68 -11.00 10.87
N ALA A 94 1.86 -12.20 10.31
CA ALA A 94 2.45 -12.37 8.98
C ALA A 94 1.65 -11.57 7.91
N ARG A 95 0.32 -11.68 7.93
CA ARG A 95 -0.56 -10.94 7.04
C ARG A 95 -0.43 -9.42 7.19
N ASN A 96 -0.35 -8.91 8.43
CA ASN A 96 -0.18 -7.51 8.74
C ASN A 96 1.17 -6.98 8.22
N HIS A 97 2.25 -7.75 8.36
CA HIS A 97 3.56 -7.38 7.84
C HIS A 97 3.63 -7.37 6.31
N VAL A 98 2.90 -8.25 5.60
CA VAL A 98 2.76 -8.13 4.13
C VAL A 98 2.03 -6.84 3.76
N ARG A 99 0.96 -6.49 4.48
CA ARG A 99 0.24 -5.22 4.26
C ARG A 99 1.09 -4.01 4.59
N TRP A 100 1.95 -4.12 5.60
CA TRP A 100 2.95 -3.10 5.90
C TRP A 100 3.94 -2.92 4.74
N LEU A 101 4.51 -4.02 4.21
CA LEU A 101 5.37 -4.00 3.04
C LEU A 101 4.72 -3.24 1.87
N ILE A 102 3.45 -3.52 1.57
CA ILE A 102 2.72 -2.87 0.48
C ILE A 102 2.60 -1.36 0.72
N ARG A 103 2.36 -0.92 1.96
CA ARG A 103 2.29 0.51 2.28
C ARG A 103 3.61 1.25 2.08
N ILE A 104 4.73 0.61 2.43
CA ILE A 104 6.06 1.25 2.30
C ILE A 104 6.67 1.10 0.91
N ASN A 105 6.23 0.11 0.12
CA ASN A 105 6.74 -0.15 -1.23
C ASN A 105 5.63 -0.68 -2.15
N PRO A 106 4.64 0.14 -2.51
CA PRO A 106 3.45 -0.32 -3.21
C PRO A 106 3.71 -0.80 -4.64
N THR A 107 4.70 -0.21 -5.31
CA THR A 107 4.99 -0.45 -6.74
C THR A 107 6.50 -0.67 -6.99
N PRO A 108 7.08 -1.77 -6.46
CA PRO A 108 8.47 -2.10 -6.78
C PRO A 108 8.64 -2.39 -8.26
N LYS A 109 9.88 -2.34 -8.75
CA LYS A 109 10.19 -2.71 -10.13
C LYS A 109 10.26 -4.24 -10.26
N GLY A 110 9.65 -4.73 -11.33
CA GLY A 110 9.77 -6.12 -11.77
C GLY A 110 11.08 -6.41 -12.52
N PRO A 111 11.27 -7.65 -13.01
CA PRO A 111 12.46 -8.06 -13.77
C PRO A 111 12.68 -7.26 -15.06
N ASP A 112 11.62 -6.79 -15.66
CA ASP A 112 11.59 -5.96 -16.87
C ASP A 112 11.74 -4.45 -16.59
N GLY A 113 11.90 -4.07 -15.31
CA GLY A 113 11.99 -2.69 -14.86
C GLY A 113 10.64 -1.96 -14.73
N MET A 114 9.53 -2.62 -15.09
CA MET A 114 8.19 -2.06 -14.97
C MET A 114 7.67 -2.10 -13.53
N PRO A 115 6.80 -1.15 -13.14
CA PRO A 115 6.16 -1.18 -11.82
C PRO A 115 5.29 -2.44 -11.64
N VAL A 116 5.39 -3.07 -10.47
CA VAL A 116 4.56 -4.21 -10.09
C VAL A 116 3.52 -3.77 -9.06
N ASP A 117 2.24 -4.04 -9.32
CA ASP A 117 1.15 -3.79 -8.38
C ASP A 117 1.15 -4.86 -7.26
N LEU A 118 1.90 -4.60 -6.20
CA LEU A 118 1.93 -5.50 -5.03
C LEU A 118 0.58 -5.63 -4.34
N LYS A 119 -0.22 -4.57 -4.36
CA LYS A 119 -1.54 -4.61 -3.72
C LYS A 119 -2.46 -5.59 -4.43
N GLY A 120 -2.57 -5.48 -5.76
CA GLY A 120 -3.41 -6.39 -6.55
C GLY A 120 -2.96 -7.85 -6.43
N ILE A 121 -1.64 -8.11 -6.46
CA ILE A 121 -1.09 -9.46 -6.24
C ILE A 121 -1.47 -9.98 -4.86
N PHE A 122 -1.29 -9.18 -3.81
CA PHE A 122 -1.58 -9.63 -2.46
C PHE A 122 -3.08 -9.80 -2.20
N ASP A 123 -3.93 -8.94 -2.73
CA ASP A 123 -5.39 -9.09 -2.60
C ASP A 123 -5.86 -10.44 -3.17
N ALA A 124 -5.29 -10.88 -4.30
CA ALA A 124 -5.57 -12.19 -4.87
C ALA A 124 -5.08 -13.34 -3.96
N ILE A 125 -3.89 -13.23 -3.38
CA ILE A 125 -3.33 -14.21 -2.43
C ILE A 125 -4.14 -14.25 -1.13
N ASP A 126 -4.49 -13.07 -0.60
CA ASP A 126 -5.21 -12.90 0.67
C ASP A 126 -6.61 -13.53 0.62
N THR A 127 -7.31 -13.36 -0.51
CA THR A 127 -8.66 -13.91 -0.73
C THR A 127 -8.66 -15.37 -1.17
N SER A 128 -7.53 -15.96 -1.48
CA SER A 128 -7.41 -17.37 -1.93
C SER A 128 -6.60 -18.20 -0.94
N THR A 129 -5.28 -18.32 -1.13
CA THR A 129 -4.46 -19.26 -0.35
C THR A 129 -4.32 -18.85 1.11
N PHE A 130 -4.25 -17.54 1.42
CA PHE A 130 -4.24 -17.08 2.82
C PHE A 130 -5.60 -17.33 3.49
N ALA A 131 -6.71 -17.10 2.79
CA ALA A 131 -8.03 -17.42 3.28
C ALA A 131 -8.18 -18.94 3.55
N ALA A 132 -7.59 -19.80 2.72
CA ALA A 132 -7.57 -21.24 2.94
C ALA A 132 -6.78 -21.63 4.20
N VAL A 133 -5.62 -21.01 4.45
CA VAL A 133 -4.87 -21.21 5.70
C VAL A 133 -5.69 -20.77 6.90
N LYS A 134 -6.34 -19.59 6.83
CA LYS A 134 -7.22 -19.11 7.90
C LYS A 134 -8.37 -20.08 8.17
N ALA A 135 -9.01 -20.58 7.13
CA ALA A 135 -10.12 -21.54 7.27
C ALA A 135 -9.67 -22.84 7.95
N ALA A 136 -8.47 -23.35 7.65
CA ALA A 136 -7.93 -24.55 8.31
C ALA A 136 -7.63 -24.28 9.79
N ILE A 137 -7.12 -23.09 10.14
CA ILE A 137 -6.90 -22.68 11.54
C ILE A 137 -8.23 -22.59 12.29
N ASP A 138 -9.24 -21.93 11.72
CA ASP A 138 -10.54 -21.74 12.36
C ASP A 138 -11.29 -23.06 12.60
N LYS A 139 -11.15 -23.98 11.64
CA LYS A 139 -11.72 -25.34 11.75
C LYS A 139 -10.88 -26.27 12.60
N LYS A 140 -9.67 -25.83 13.03
CA LYS A 140 -8.70 -26.67 13.73
C LYS A 140 -8.34 -27.93 12.95
N ASP A 141 -8.28 -27.81 11.62
CA ASP A 141 -8.09 -28.92 10.70
C ASP A 141 -6.61 -29.23 10.54
N SER A 142 -6.10 -30.15 11.35
CA SER A 142 -4.70 -30.57 11.34
C SER A 142 -4.29 -31.38 10.09
N ALA A 143 -5.25 -31.93 9.36
CA ALA A 143 -4.96 -32.64 8.11
C ALA A 143 -4.83 -31.67 6.94
N GLN A 144 -5.72 -30.70 6.85
CA GLN A 144 -5.72 -29.71 5.76
C GLN A 144 -4.67 -28.62 5.94
N PHE A 145 -4.35 -28.25 7.19
CA PHE A 145 -3.42 -27.14 7.49
C PHE A 145 -2.07 -27.23 6.74
N PRO A 146 -1.32 -28.35 6.76
CA PRO A 146 -0.03 -28.42 6.05
C PRO A 146 -0.20 -28.32 4.53
N VAL A 147 -1.33 -28.77 3.97
CA VAL A 147 -1.61 -28.71 2.53
C VAL A 147 -1.79 -27.25 2.09
N VAL A 148 -2.67 -26.50 2.78
CA VAL A 148 -2.93 -25.10 2.46
C VAL A 148 -1.76 -24.18 2.81
N TYR A 149 -0.99 -24.53 3.84
CA TYR A 149 0.26 -23.82 4.18
C TYR A 149 1.25 -23.90 3.03
N LYS A 150 1.46 -25.09 2.46
CA LYS A 150 2.31 -25.28 1.29
C LYS A 150 1.84 -24.47 0.09
N ALA A 151 0.54 -24.50 -0.22
CA ALA A 151 -0.04 -23.72 -1.31
C ALA A 151 0.18 -22.21 -1.11
N ALA A 152 0.10 -21.72 0.12
CA ALA A 152 0.40 -20.32 0.43
C ALA A 152 1.90 -19.98 0.20
N LEU A 153 2.84 -20.87 0.51
CA LEU A 153 4.26 -20.68 0.19
C LEU A 153 4.48 -20.60 -1.34
N GLU A 154 3.75 -21.36 -2.14
CA GLU A 154 3.81 -21.29 -3.60
C GLU A 154 3.32 -19.94 -4.11
N SER A 155 2.27 -19.38 -3.50
CA SER A 155 1.80 -18.02 -3.79
C SER A 155 2.81 -16.95 -3.39
N CYS A 156 3.47 -17.09 -2.23
CA CYS A 156 4.57 -16.22 -1.81
C CYS A 156 5.72 -16.25 -2.84
N TYR A 157 6.07 -17.44 -3.33
CA TYR A 157 7.11 -17.56 -4.35
C TYR A 157 6.72 -16.92 -5.68
N SER A 158 5.45 -17.01 -6.07
CA SER A 158 4.94 -16.35 -7.28
C SER A 158 5.07 -14.83 -7.18
N CYS A 159 4.74 -14.24 -6.01
CA CYS A 159 4.95 -12.82 -5.74
C CYS A 159 6.45 -12.45 -5.81
N HIS A 160 7.35 -13.25 -5.21
CA HIS A 160 8.81 -13.02 -5.29
C HIS A 160 9.31 -13.02 -6.74
N LYS A 161 8.79 -13.91 -7.59
CA LYS A 161 9.13 -13.91 -9.02
C LYS A 161 8.69 -12.64 -9.73
N SER A 162 7.48 -12.17 -9.45
CA SER A 162 6.93 -10.95 -10.06
C SER A 162 7.77 -9.71 -9.77
N VAL A 163 8.41 -9.65 -8.59
CA VAL A 163 9.28 -8.53 -8.19
C VAL A 163 10.76 -8.77 -8.45
N GLY A 164 11.10 -9.71 -9.35
CA GLY A 164 12.49 -9.98 -9.73
C GLY A 164 13.34 -10.69 -8.68
N ARG A 165 12.71 -11.34 -7.69
CA ARG A 165 13.40 -12.01 -6.56
C ARG A 165 13.22 -13.53 -6.58
N ALA A 166 13.25 -14.14 -7.76
CA ALA A 166 13.09 -15.59 -7.93
C ALA A 166 14.13 -16.45 -7.17
N TYR A 167 15.23 -15.84 -6.73
CA TYR A 167 16.23 -16.49 -5.89
C TYR A 167 15.78 -16.65 -4.42
N LEU A 168 14.80 -15.88 -3.96
CA LEU A 168 14.17 -16.02 -2.64
C LEU A 168 13.04 -17.06 -2.71
N ARG A 169 13.37 -18.29 -2.38
CA ARG A 169 12.47 -19.45 -2.50
C ARG A 169 11.92 -19.83 -1.12
N PRO A 170 10.64 -19.55 -0.81
CA PRO A 170 10.03 -20.01 0.42
C PRO A 170 10.05 -21.55 0.49
N GLN A 171 10.21 -22.08 1.70
CA GLN A 171 10.16 -23.51 1.97
C GLN A 171 9.42 -23.79 3.27
N ILE A 172 8.95 -25.03 3.45
CA ILE A 172 8.46 -25.49 4.75
C ILE A 172 9.61 -25.41 5.76
N PRO A 173 9.42 -24.69 6.91
CA PRO A 173 10.50 -24.51 7.88
C PRO A 173 10.85 -25.84 8.55
N LYS A 174 12.14 -26.04 8.80
CA LYS A 174 12.65 -27.26 9.42
C LYS A 174 12.89 -27.12 10.92
N THR A 175 13.09 -25.91 11.39
CA THR A 175 13.39 -25.57 12.79
C THR A 175 12.52 -24.41 13.24
N VAL A 176 12.14 -24.42 14.52
CA VAL A 176 11.41 -23.31 15.14
C VAL A 176 12.32 -22.09 15.24
N PRO A 177 11.97 -20.94 14.65
CA PRO A 177 12.81 -19.75 14.68
C PRO A 177 12.80 -19.04 16.03
N GLN A 178 11.73 -19.24 16.83
CA GLN A 178 11.55 -18.63 18.13
C GLN A 178 11.49 -19.68 19.22
N THR A 179 12.25 -19.48 20.30
CA THR A 179 12.35 -20.44 21.41
C THR A 179 11.76 -19.89 22.71
N ILE A 180 11.38 -18.59 22.77
CA ILE A 180 10.84 -17.96 23.98
C ILE A 180 9.33 -18.17 24.16
N VAL A 181 8.60 -18.49 23.10
CA VAL A 181 7.17 -18.80 23.15
C VAL A 181 6.96 -20.30 23.16
N ASN A 182 6.25 -20.83 24.14
CA ASN A 182 5.91 -22.23 24.21
C ASN A 182 4.83 -22.58 23.18
N LEU A 183 5.10 -23.57 22.33
CA LEU A 183 4.17 -24.02 21.30
C LEU A 183 3.10 -24.99 21.85
N ASP A 184 3.32 -25.60 23.01
CA ASP A 184 2.37 -26.53 23.62
C ASP A 184 1.08 -25.80 24.01
N PRO A 185 -0.08 -26.20 23.46
CA PRO A 185 -1.36 -25.60 23.80
C PRO A 185 -1.82 -25.89 25.24
N GLY A 186 -1.24 -26.90 25.89
CA GLY A 186 -1.52 -27.26 27.28
C GLY A 186 -0.57 -26.62 28.30
N ALA A 187 0.43 -25.83 27.84
CA ALA A 187 1.38 -25.20 28.75
C ALA A 187 0.69 -24.21 29.70
N THR A 188 1.13 -24.25 30.96
CA THR A 188 0.68 -23.33 32.00
C THR A 188 1.80 -22.33 32.33
N TRP A 189 1.44 -21.18 32.85
CA TRP A 189 2.36 -20.15 33.31
C TRP A 189 2.22 -19.94 34.81
N PRO A 190 3.32 -19.76 35.56
CA PRO A 190 4.74 -19.99 35.19
C PRO A 190 5.05 -21.47 35.02
N GLN A 191 6.10 -21.78 34.22
CA GLN A 191 6.60 -23.14 34.02
C GLN A 191 7.65 -23.48 35.05
#